data_70637e78cb5d37d36a91af9f1f9b7e5e
#
_entry.id   70637e78cb5d37d36a91af9f1f9b7e5e
#
_cell.length_a   1.000
_cell.length_b   1.000
_cell.length_c   1.000
_cell.angle_alpha   90.00
_cell.angle_beta   90.00
_cell.angle_gamma   90.00
#
_symmetry.space_group_name_H-M   'P 1'
#
loop_
_entity.id
_entity.type
_entity.pdbx_description
1 polymer ?
#
loop_
_entity_poly.entity_id
_entity_poly.type
_entity_poly.pdbx_seq_one_letter_code
_entity_poly.pdbx_strand_id
1 'polypeptide(L)'
;ILVDTPGLHRPRTLLGQRLNDLVEQTLGDVDVIGFCIPANEKIGPGDNFINEQLNEFRRAKLVAVITKSELVSPEQLAEQLVAVSQLRDWRAIVPVSAVAEDQLEVLTKVLIDLLPESPALYPPEAVTDETLENRICELIREAALEGVRDELPHSIAVTIDEMSQRKGQNLTDIHANIFVERDSQKGIIIGHKGSRLIDVGKRSRLEIEKLIGHKVFLGLRVKVASEWQRDPKQLGKLGF
;
A
#
# COMPACT_ATOMS: atom_id res chain seq x y z
N ILE A 1 4.12 -16.37 -3.65
CA ILE A 1 4.32 -15.19 -2.78
C ILE A 1 4.00 -13.96 -3.61
N LEU A 2 3.16 -13.08 -3.09
CA LEU A 2 2.92 -11.75 -3.64
C LEU A 2 3.65 -10.74 -2.78
N VAL A 3 4.42 -9.85 -3.41
CA VAL A 3 5.10 -8.74 -2.73
C VAL A 3 4.48 -7.45 -3.22
N ASP A 4 3.81 -6.73 -2.31
CA ASP A 4 3.31 -5.38 -2.61
C ASP A 4 4.45 -4.39 -2.51
N THR A 5 4.47 -3.43 -3.42
CA THR A 5 5.51 -2.40 -3.47
C THR A 5 4.88 -1.00 -3.52
N PRO A 6 5.51 0.00 -2.90
CA PRO A 6 5.17 1.39 -3.18
C PRO A 6 5.24 1.70 -4.68
N GLY A 7 4.39 2.59 -5.16
CA GLY A 7 4.44 2.99 -6.58
C GLY A 7 5.77 3.68 -6.93
N LEU A 8 6.39 3.27 -8.03
CA LEU A 8 7.56 3.96 -8.57
C LEU A 8 7.17 5.36 -9.07
N HIS A 9 7.92 6.37 -8.65
CA HIS A 9 7.72 7.74 -9.10
C HIS A 9 9.04 8.51 -9.03
N ARG A 10 9.10 9.67 -9.65
CA ARG A 10 10.28 10.54 -9.50
C ARG A 10 10.33 11.09 -8.08
N PRO A 11 11.34 10.72 -7.27
CA PRO A 11 11.38 11.08 -5.86
C PRO A 11 11.58 12.58 -5.68
N ARG A 12 10.81 13.20 -4.78
CA ARG A 12 10.92 14.61 -4.39
C ARG A 12 11.40 14.78 -2.95
N THR A 13 11.41 13.70 -2.19
CA THR A 13 11.78 13.67 -0.78
C THR A 13 12.73 12.51 -0.53
N LEU A 14 13.43 12.51 0.60
CA LEU A 14 14.28 11.40 1.02
C LEU A 14 13.45 10.12 1.26
N LEU A 15 12.22 10.26 1.79
CA LEU A 15 11.28 9.13 1.88
C LEU A 15 11.02 8.53 0.50
N GLY A 16 10.69 9.36 -0.50
CA GLY A 16 10.46 8.90 -1.87
C GLY A 16 11.67 8.16 -2.46
N GLN A 17 12.90 8.62 -2.17
CA GLN A 17 14.12 7.92 -2.57
C GLN A 17 14.21 6.55 -1.92
N ARG A 18 14.06 6.45 -0.59
CA ARG A 18 14.11 5.17 0.13
C ARG A 18 13.04 4.17 -0.34
N LEU A 19 11.83 4.66 -0.63
CA LEU A 19 10.76 3.83 -1.17
C LEU A 19 11.13 3.31 -2.57
N ASN A 20 11.68 4.15 -3.44
CA ASN A 20 12.15 3.70 -4.76
C ASN A 20 13.29 2.68 -4.63
N ASP A 21 14.29 2.92 -3.76
CA ASP A 21 15.39 1.98 -3.52
C ASP A 21 14.86 0.61 -3.05
N LEU A 22 13.84 0.60 -2.17
CA LEU A 22 13.17 -0.63 -1.73
C LEU A 22 12.47 -1.35 -2.88
N VAL A 23 11.76 -0.60 -3.74
CA VAL A 23 11.09 -1.15 -4.92
C VAL A 23 12.13 -1.76 -5.87
N GLU A 24 13.20 -1.04 -6.19
CA GLU A 24 14.26 -1.53 -7.08
C GLU A 24 14.90 -2.81 -6.54
N GLN A 25 15.19 -2.87 -5.24
CA GLN A 25 15.68 -4.09 -4.60
C GLN A 25 14.68 -5.24 -4.73
N THR A 26 13.40 -5.00 -4.42
CA THR A 26 12.34 -6.01 -4.54
C THR A 26 12.19 -6.51 -5.98
N LEU A 27 12.15 -5.60 -6.96
CA LEU A 27 12.02 -5.95 -8.37
C LEU A 27 13.24 -6.73 -8.90
N GLY A 28 14.42 -6.56 -8.28
CA GLY A 28 15.62 -7.32 -8.59
C GLY A 28 15.56 -8.80 -8.18
N ASP A 29 14.74 -9.11 -7.17
CA ASP A 29 14.69 -10.43 -6.51
C ASP A 29 13.48 -11.28 -6.93
N VAL A 30 12.48 -10.70 -7.62
CA VAL A 30 11.25 -11.42 -7.99
C VAL A 30 11.33 -12.10 -9.37
N ASP A 31 10.56 -13.18 -9.54
CA ASP A 31 10.49 -13.93 -10.80
C ASP A 31 9.53 -13.31 -11.82
N VAL A 32 8.47 -12.65 -11.33
CA VAL A 32 7.43 -12.03 -12.15
C VAL A 32 7.11 -10.64 -11.59
N ILE A 33 7.03 -9.66 -12.47
CA ILE A 33 6.62 -8.29 -12.15
C ILE A 33 5.27 -8.04 -12.80
N GLY A 34 4.27 -7.70 -11.97
CA GLY A 34 2.96 -7.23 -12.41
C GLY A 34 2.95 -5.70 -12.48
N PHE A 35 2.87 -5.13 -13.69
CA PHE A 35 2.71 -3.69 -13.86
C PHE A 35 1.23 -3.34 -13.93
N CYS A 36 0.72 -2.70 -12.89
CA CYS A 36 -0.68 -2.30 -12.77
C CYS A 36 -0.93 -0.96 -13.47
N ILE A 37 -1.85 -0.95 -14.44
CA ILE A 37 -2.26 0.22 -15.21
C ILE A 37 -3.78 0.36 -15.11
N PRO A 38 -4.34 1.49 -14.63
CA PRO A 38 -5.79 1.67 -14.57
C PRO A 38 -6.43 1.73 -15.95
N ALA A 39 -7.55 1.04 -16.16
CA ALA A 39 -8.28 1.04 -17.43
C ALA A 39 -8.88 2.41 -17.79
N ASN A 40 -9.27 3.18 -16.75
CA ASN A 40 -9.94 4.48 -16.89
C ASN A 40 -8.98 5.67 -17.00
N GLU A 41 -7.67 5.44 -17.06
CA GLU A 41 -6.66 6.47 -17.19
C GLU A 41 -5.82 6.23 -18.45
N LYS A 42 -5.52 7.28 -19.19
CA LYS A 42 -4.64 7.17 -20.38
C LYS A 42 -3.20 6.99 -19.93
N ILE A 43 -2.45 6.18 -20.66
CA ILE A 43 -1.01 6.03 -20.47
C ILE A 43 -0.34 7.40 -20.54
N GLY A 44 0.33 7.76 -19.44
CA GLY A 44 0.95 9.06 -19.27
C GLY A 44 2.48 9.00 -19.15
N PRO A 45 3.11 10.15 -18.90
CA PRO A 45 4.57 10.21 -18.71
C PRO A 45 5.08 9.38 -17.52
N GLY A 46 4.23 9.18 -16.49
CA GLY A 46 4.55 8.33 -15.32
C GLY A 46 4.65 6.86 -15.72
N ASP A 47 3.66 6.36 -16.46
CA ASP A 47 3.64 4.97 -16.93
C ASP A 47 4.82 4.68 -17.86
N ASN A 48 5.14 5.62 -18.76
CA ASN A 48 6.31 5.51 -19.64
C ASN A 48 7.62 5.49 -18.83
N PHE A 49 7.74 6.33 -17.80
CA PHE A 49 8.89 6.33 -16.92
C PHE A 49 9.06 4.97 -16.22
N ILE A 50 8.00 4.42 -15.63
CA ILE A 50 8.04 3.10 -15.00
C ILE A 50 8.37 2.03 -16.05
N ASN A 51 7.74 2.09 -17.21
CA ASN A 51 8.00 1.15 -18.31
C ASN A 51 9.48 1.16 -18.75
N GLU A 52 10.15 2.31 -18.76
CA GLU A 52 11.59 2.41 -19.03
C GLU A 52 12.42 1.78 -17.91
N GLN A 53 12.09 2.04 -16.64
CA GLN A 53 12.80 1.45 -15.50
C GLN A 53 12.72 -0.09 -15.49
N LEU A 54 11.60 -0.67 -15.92
CA LEU A 54 11.44 -2.13 -16.01
C LEU A 54 12.43 -2.80 -16.97
N ASN A 55 13.14 -2.05 -17.84
CA ASN A 55 14.19 -2.60 -18.70
C ASN A 55 15.44 -3.08 -17.93
N GLU A 56 15.62 -2.62 -16.71
CA GLU A 56 16.73 -3.01 -15.83
C GLU A 56 16.53 -4.43 -15.27
N PHE A 57 15.27 -4.87 -15.12
CA PHE A 57 14.91 -6.16 -14.50
C PHE A 57 14.74 -7.28 -15.53
N ARG A 58 15.82 -7.59 -16.27
CA ARG A 58 15.79 -8.52 -17.41
C ARG A 58 15.49 -9.98 -17.05
N ARG A 59 15.63 -10.36 -15.79
CA ARG A 59 15.37 -11.74 -15.31
C ARG A 59 13.89 -11.97 -15.03
N ALA A 60 13.19 -10.96 -14.58
CA ALA A 60 11.79 -11.05 -14.26
C ALA A 60 10.91 -11.12 -15.52
N LYS A 61 9.85 -11.90 -15.46
CA LYS A 61 8.82 -11.95 -16.51
C LYS A 61 7.83 -10.84 -16.27
N LEU A 62 7.55 -10.02 -17.27
CA LEU A 62 6.72 -8.85 -17.15
C LEU A 62 5.28 -9.12 -17.60
N VAL A 63 4.32 -8.84 -16.74
CA VAL A 63 2.87 -8.97 -17.00
C VAL A 63 2.24 -7.58 -16.83
N ALA A 64 1.44 -7.13 -17.80
CA ALA A 64 0.61 -5.95 -17.62
C ALA A 64 -0.74 -6.36 -17.01
N VAL A 65 -1.12 -5.71 -15.92
CA VAL A 65 -2.39 -5.92 -15.23
C VAL A 65 -3.24 -4.66 -15.41
N ILE A 66 -4.28 -4.74 -16.24
CA ILE A 66 -5.16 -3.59 -16.50
C ILE A 66 -6.24 -3.58 -15.44
N THR A 67 -6.07 -2.73 -14.44
CA THR A 67 -6.97 -2.66 -13.27
C THR A 67 -8.19 -1.79 -13.50
N LYS A 68 -9.20 -1.88 -12.62
CA LYS A 68 -10.43 -1.07 -12.65
C LYS A 68 -11.20 -1.21 -13.97
N SER A 69 -11.22 -2.42 -14.55
CA SER A 69 -11.91 -2.69 -15.82
C SER A 69 -13.43 -2.41 -15.75
N GLU A 70 -14.02 -2.46 -14.56
CA GLU A 70 -15.43 -2.12 -14.30
C GLU A 70 -15.78 -0.64 -14.49
N LEU A 71 -14.79 0.25 -14.57
CA LEU A 71 -15.00 1.70 -14.71
C LEU A 71 -15.06 2.18 -16.17
N VAL A 72 -14.90 1.28 -17.14
CA VAL A 72 -14.82 1.62 -18.56
C VAL A 72 -15.75 0.76 -19.42
N SER A 73 -16.10 1.24 -20.61
CA SER A 73 -16.84 0.42 -21.58
C SER A 73 -15.92 -0.63 -22.23
N PRO A 74 -16.49 -1.70 -22.82
CA PRO A 74 -15.70 -2.70 -23.56
C PRO A 74 -14.82 -2.09 -24.67
N GLU A 75 -15.30 -1.06 -25.36
CA GLU A 75 -14.56 -0.36 -26.40
C GLU A 75 -13.35 0.39 -25.82
N GLN A 76 -13.56 1.11 -24.71
CA GLN A 76 -12.48 1.82 -24.01
C GLN A 76 -11.44 0.84 -23.44
N LEU A 77 -11.90 -0.31 -22.92
CA LEU A 77 -10.99 -1.36 -22.45
C LEU A 77 -10.15 -1.92 -23.60
N ALA A 78 -10.77 -2.15 -24.77
CA ALA A 78 -10.05 -2.63 -25.96
C ALA A 78 -9.00 -1.61 -26.42
N GLU A 79 -9.33 -0.32 -26.45
CA GLU A 79 -8.38 0.75 -26.77
C GLU A 79 -7.20 0.77 -25.78
N GLN A 80 -7.45 0.63 -24.48
CA GLN A 80 -6.41 0.60 -23.44
C GLN A 80 -5.51 -0.64 -23.60
N LEU A 81 -6.09 -1.82 -23.86
CA LEU A 81 -5.32 -3.04 -24.11
C LEU A 81 -4.39 -2.90 -25.32
N VAL A 82 -4.86 -2.28 -26.41
CA VAL A 82 -4.02 -1.99 -27.59
C VAL A 82 -2.91 -1.00 -27.21
N ALA A 83 -3.22 0.08 -26.50
CA ALA A 83 -2.20 1.06 -26.10
C ALA A 83 -1.11 0.42 -25.20
N VAL A 84 -1.52 -0.41 -24.23
CA VAL A 84 -0.58 -1.12 -23.35
C VAL A 84 0.27 -2.13 -24.13
N SER A 85 -0.30 -2.83 -25.10
CA SER A 85 0.44 -3.78 -25.93
C SER A 85 1.56 -3.14 -26.75
N GLN A 86 1.46 -1.84 -27.02
CA GLN A 86 2.47 -1.07 -27.75
C GLN A 86 3.64 -0.60 -26.89
N LEU A 87 3.52 -0.66 -25.54
CA LEU A 87 4.58 -0.21 -24.64
C LEU A 87 5.80 -1.14 -24.68
N ARG A 88 5.58 -2.45 -24.73
CA ARG A 88 6.59 -3.50 -24.78
C ARG A 88 6.01 -4.87 -25.11
N ASP A 89 6.89 -5.85 -25.27
CA ASP A 89 6.53 -7.26 -25.37
C ASP A 89 6.26 -7.85 -23.98
N TRP A 90 4.97 -7.89 -23.60
CA TRP A 90 4.51 -8.45 -22.33
C TRP A 90 4.37 -9.98 -22.43
N ARG A 91 4.68 -10.71 -21.35
CA ARG A 91 4.34 -12.13 -21.25
C ARG A 91 2.85 -12.39 -21.27
N ALA A 92 2.09 -11.49 -20.67
CA ALA A 92 0.64 -11.48 -20.73
C ALA A 92 0.11 -10.06 -20.45
N ILE A 93 -1.09 -9.75 -20.93
CA ILE A 93 -1.86 -8.57 -20.59
C ILE A 93 -3.20 -9.06 -20.09
N VAL A 94 -3.54 -8.79 -18.83
CA VAL A 94 -4.74 -9.29 -18.17
C VAL A 94 -5.57 -8.13 -17.64
N PRO A 95 -6.77 -7.86 -18.18
CA PRO A 95 -7.69 -6.91 -17.58
C PRO A 95 -8.38 -7.55 -16.36
N VAL A 96 -8.49 -6.79 -15.27
CA VAL A 96 -9.09 -7.26 -14.03
C VAL A 96 -9.94 -6.19 -13.34
N SER A 97 -10.95 -6.63 -12.62
CA SER A 97 -11.65 -5.83 -11.61
C SER A 97 -11.53 -6.50 -10.25
N ALA A 98 -10.83 -5.87 -9.31
CA ALA A 98 -10.76 -6.37 -7.94
C ALA A 98 -12.10 -6.21 -7.20
N VAL A 99 -12.86 -5.16 -7.51
CA VAL A 99 -14.17 -4.87 -6.88
C VAL A 99 -15.25 -5.84 -7.36
N ALA A 100 -15.25 -6.18 -8.66
CA ALA A 100 -16.19 -7.13 -9.24
C ALA A 100 -15.67 -8.58 -9.18
N GLU A 101 -14.46 -8.79 -8.67
CA GLU A 101 -13.76 -10.09 -8.67
C GLU A 101 -13.64 -10.71 -10.07
N ASP A 102 -13.62 -9.86 -11.12
CA ASP A 102 -13.57 -10.32 -12.50
C ASP A 102 -12.13 -10.57 -12.95
N GLN A 103 -11.90 -11.70 -13.65
CA GLN A 103 -10.63 -12.15 -14.21
C GLN A 103 -9.49 -12.38 -13.18
N LEU A 104 -9.76 -12.40 -11.87
CA LEU A 104 -8.75 -12.65 -10.84
C LEU A 104 -8.18 -14.07 -10.91
N GLU A 105 -9.03 -15.06 -11.22
CA GLU A 105 -8.58 -16.46 -11.43
C GLU A 105 -7.67 -16.58 -12.64
N VAL A 106 -7.98 -15.85 -13.73
CA VAL A 106 -7.14 -15.83 -14.93
C VAL A 106 -5.78 -15.21 -14.64
N LEU A 107 -5.76 -14.06 -13.93
CA LEU A 107 -4.51 -13.44 -13.50
C LEU A 107 -3.69 -14.39 -12.62
N THR A 108 -4.32 -15.01 -11.63
CA THR A 108 -3.67 -15.97 -10.73
C THR A 108 -3.03 -17.11 -11.52
N LYS A 109 -3.76 -17.70 -12.47
CA LYS A 109 -3.22 -18.77 -13.32
C LYS A 109 -2.04 -18.31 -14.16
N VAL A 110 -2.15 -17.15 -14.80
CA VAL A 110 -1.05 -16.56 -15.61
C VAL A 110 0.20 -16.37 -14.76
N LEU A 111 0.05 -15.83 -13.52
CA LEU A 111 1.18 -15.64 -12.63
C LEU A 111 1.81 -16.96 -12.22
N ILE A 112 1.01 -17.97 -11.83
CA ILE A 112 1.51 -19.30 -11.45
C ILE A 112 2.25 -19.97 -12.61
N ASP A 113 1.70 -19.94 -13.83
CA ASP A 113 2.30 -20.55 -15.02
C ASP A 113 3.65 -19.88 -15.39
N LEU A 114 3.89 -18.68 -14.93
CA LEU A 114 5.13 -17.93 -15.14
C LEU A 114 6.16 -18.16 -14.04
N LEU A 115 5.78 -18.65 -12.86
CA LEU A 115 6.72 -18.88 -11.76
C LEU A 115 7.56 -20.13 -11.99
N PRO A 116 8.81 -20.16 -11.51
CA PRO A 116 9.61 -21.38 -11.50
C PRO A 116 9.13 -22.33 -10.38
N GLU A 117 9.34 -23.62 -10.55
CA GLU A 117 9.23 -24.56 -9.43
C GLU A 117 10.31 -24.27 -8.39
N SER A 118 9.90 -24.15 -7.13
CA SER A 118 10.79 -23.90 -6.01
C SER A 118 10.31 -24.61 -4.73
N PRO A 119 11.20 -24.87 -3.76
CA PRO A 119 10.78 -25.27 -2.41
C PRO A 119 9.87 -24.19 -1.80
N ALA A 120 9.03 -24.59 -0.82
CA ALA A 120 8.25 -23.66 -0.06
C ALA A 120 9.19 -22.71 0.72
N LEU A 121 9.05 -21.40 0.47
CA LEU A 121 9.88 -20.36 1.11
C LEU A 121 9.31 -19.93 2.45
N TYR A 122 8.02 -20.17 2.68
CA TYR A 122 7.31 -19.87 3.92
C TYR A 122 6.53 -21.09 4.41
N PRO A 123 6.26 -21.19 5.72
CA PRO A 123 5.35 -22.21 6.25
C PRO A 123 3.97 -22.10 5.58
N PRO A 124 3.26 -23.24 5.35
CA PRO A 124 1.96 -23.23 4.67
C PRO A 124 0.88 -22.37 5.33
N GLU A 125 0.99 -22.19 6.65
CA GLU A 125 0.08 -21.38 7.46
C GLU A 125 0.43 -19.89 7.49
N ALA A 126 1.58 -19.49 6.97
CA ALA A 126 1.99 -18.09 6.93
C ALA A 126 1.18 -17.32 5.88
N VAL A 127 0.41 -16.34 6.33
CA VAL A 127 -0.40 -15.48 5.46
C VAL A 127 0.34 -14.20 5.09
N THR A 128 1.17 -13.69 6.00
CA THR A 128 1.96 -12.47 5.84
C THR A 128 3.19 -12.52 6.74
N ASP A 129 4.25 -11.83 6.37
CA ASP A 129 5.45 -11.60 7.18
C ASP A 129 5.41 -10.26 7.94
N GLU A 130 4.35 -9.46 7.72
CA GLU A 130 4.18 -8.21 8.47
C GLU A 130 3.97 -8.44 9.96
N THR A 131 4.61 -7.61 10.77
CA THR A 131 4.41 -7.60 12.22
C THR A 131 3.00 -7.16 12.60
N LEU A 132 2.50 -7.65 13.73
CA LEU A 132 1.19 -7.22 14.26
C LEU A 132 1.14 -5.69 14.44
N GLU A 133 2.22 -5.10 14.91
CA GLU A 133 2.35 -3.65 15.11
C GLU A 133 2.18 -2.87 13.81
N ASN A 134 2.86 -3.29 12.74
CA ASN A 134 2.73 -2.65 11.43
C ASN A 134 1.29 -2.74 10.91
N ARG A 135 0.66 -3.90 11.01
CA ARG A 135 -0.73 -4.09 10.59
C ARG A 135 -1.70 -3.17 11.37
N ILE A 136 -1.49 -3.01 12.67
CA ILE A 136 -2.27 -2.07 13.49
C ILE A 136 -2.03 -0.63 13.04
N CYS A 137 -0.79 -0.24 12.76
CA CYS A 137 -0.46 1.09 12.23
C CYS A 137 -1.17 1.37 10.90
N GLU A 138 -1.20 0.40 9.99
CA GLU A 138 -1.89 0.56 8.70
C GLU A 138 -3.42 0.66 8.85
N LEU A 139 -4.04 -0.12 9.73
CA LEU A 139 -5.48 0.03 10.03
C LEU A 139 -5.83 1.42 10.60
N ILE A 140 -4.96 1.99 11.43
CA ILE A 140 -5.14 3.35 11.95
C ILE A 140 -4.93 4.37 10.82
N ARG A 141 -3.93 4.18 9.97
CA ARG A 141 -3.61 5.05 8.84
C ARG A 141 -4.73 5.05 7.82
N GLU A 142 -5.26 3.89 7.45
CA GLU A 142 -6.41 3.73 6.56
C GLU A 142 -7.62 4.52 7.07
N ALA A 143 -8.01 4.31 8.34
CA ALA A 143 -9.12 5.04 8.94
C ALA A 143 -8.89 6.56 9.01
N ALA A 144 -7.64 7.00 9.20
CA ALA A 144 -7.28 8.42 9.20
C ALA A 144 -7.34 9.04 7.80
N LEU A 145 -7.10 8.26 6.75
CA LEU A 145 -7.13 8.70 5.36
C LEU A 145 -8.52 8.71 4.75
N GLU A 146 -9.46 7.96 5.29
CA GLU A 146 -10.81 7.86 4.73
C GLU A 146 -11.51 9.22 4.65
N GLY A 147 -11.99 9.57 3.46
CA GLY A 147 -12.63 10.85 3.17
C GLY A 147 -11.67 12.05 3.12
N VAL A 148 -10.37 11.82 3.13
CA VAL A 148 -9.35 12.87 2.90
C VAL A 148 -8.92 12.84 1.44
N ARG A 149 -8.74 14.03 0.87
CA ARG A 149 -8.28 14.24 -0.51
C ARG A 149 -6.97 15.03 -0.49
N ASP A 150 -6.34 15.13 -1.64
CA ASP A 150 -5.14 15.94 -1.92
C ASP A 150 -3.83 15.39 -1.29
N GLU A 151 -2.98 16.24 -0.73
CA GLU A 151 -1.63 15.91 -0.28
C GLU A 151 -1.55 15.17 1.07
N LEU A 152 -2.65 15.02 1.81
CA LEU A 152 -2.63 14.42 3.14
C LEU A 152 -2.23 12.93 3.14
N PRO A 153 -2.65 12.11 2.15
CA PRO A 153 -2.30 10.70 2.10
C PRO A 153 -0.79 10.42 2.14
N HIS A 154 0.01 11.31 1.58
CA HIS A 154 1.46 11.17 1.52
C HIS A 154 2.19 11.74 2.75
N SER A 155 1.47 12.39 3.67
CA SER A 155 2.05 13.15 4.79
C SER A 155 1.74 12.54 6.16
N ILE A 156 1.06 11.37 6.20
CA ILE A 156 0.68 10.69 7.45
C ILE A 156 1.58 9.48 7.69
N ALA A 157 2.14 9.43 8.89
CA ALA A 157 2.77 8.23 9.43
C ALA A 157 2.10 7.86 10.78
N VAL A 158 2.05 6.57 11.10
CA VAL A 158 1.51 6.08 12.36
C VAL A 158 2.56 5.22 13.05
N THR A 159 2.72 5.40 14.35
CA THR A 159 3.58 4.54 15.17
C THR A 159 2.86 4.12 16.43
N ILE A 160 3.15 2.93 16.92
CA ILE A 160 2.74 2.48 18.25
C ILE A 160 3.75 3.03 19.25
N ASP A 161 3.25 3.71 20.28
CA ASP A 161 4.04 4.23 21.40
C ASP A 161 4.16 3.17 22.49
N GLU A 162 3.05 2.48 22.76
CA GLU A 162 2.97 1.41 23.73
C GLU A 162 1.86 0.42 23.36
N MET A 163 2.15 -0.88 23.53
CA MET A 163 1.16 -1.94 23.41
C MET A 163 1.37 -2.93 24.58
N SER A 164 0.35 -3.12 25.41
CA SER A 164 0.43 -3.98 26.59
C SER A 164 -0.90 -4.67 26.88
N GLN A 165 -0.85 -5.92 27.30
CA GLN A 165 -2.03 -6.66 27.71
C GLN A 165 -2.31 -6.42 29.20
N ARG A 166 -3.55 -6.07 29.55
CA ARG A 166 -3.95 -5.86 30.94
C ARG A 166 -3.97 -7.18 31.71
N LYS A 167 -3.27 -7.22 32.83
CA LYS A 167 -3.24 -8.41 33.71
C LYS A 167 -4.66 -8.79 34.16
N GLY A 168 -5.04 -10.05 33.97
CA GLY A 168 -6.34 -10.59 34.40
C GLY A 168 -7.54 -10.16 33.56
N GLN A 169 -7.35 -9.48 32.41
CA GLN A 169 -8.40 -9.09 31.47
C GLN A 169 -8.02 -9.49 30.06
N ASN A 170 -9.02 -9.87 29.26
CA ASN A 170 -8.83 -10.10 27.82
C ASN A 170 -8.95 -8.76 27.06
N LEU A 171 -8.04 -7.82 27.41
CA LEU A 171 -8.01 -6.46 26.91
C LEU A 171 -6.56 -6.03 26.68
N THR A 172 -6.28 -5.54 25.46
CA THR A 172 -4.99 -4.94 25.11
C THR A 172 -5.11 -3.42 25.07
N ASP A 173 -4.22 -2.73 25.76
CA ASP A 173 -4.05 -1.28 25.66
C ASP A 173 -3.07 -0.98 24.52
N ILE A 174 -3.49 -0.12 23.61
CA ILE A 174 -2.67 0.35 22.49
C ILE A 174 -2.68 1.88 22.50
N HIS A 175 -1.50 2.47 22.57
CA HIS A 175 -1.30 3.90 22.42
C HIS A 175 -0.54 4.17 21.13
N ALA A 176 -1.14 4.92 20.22
CA ALA A 176 -0.56 5.22 18.91
C ALA A 176 -0.50 6.73 18.64
N ASN A 177 0.52 7.13 17.89
CA ASN A 177 0.71 8.49 17.43
C ASN A 177 0.48 8.56 15.92
N ILE A 178 -0.35 9.51 15.50
CA ILE A 178 -0.53 9.87 14.09
C ILE A 178 0.33 11.11 13.85
N PHE A 179 1.34 11.01 13.00
CA PHE A 179 2.21 12.11 12.64
C PHE A 179 1.75 12.75 11.35
N VAL A 180 1.79 14.08 11.32
CA VAL A 180 1.52 14.92 10.15
C VAL A 180 2.62 15.96 10.01
N GLU A 181 2.78 16.57 8.83
CA GLU A 181 3.85 17.54 8.61
C GLU A 181 3.52 18.96 9.09
N ARG A 182 2.22 19.32 9.15
CA ARG A 182 1.80 20.71 9.41
C ARG A 182 0.63 20.76 10.39
N ASP A 183 0.52 21.87 11.13
CA ASP A 183 -0.59 22.10 12.06
C ASP A 183 -1.97 22.15 11.36
N SER A 184 -2.04 22.64 10.12
CA SER A 184 -3.26 22.59 9.31
C SER A 184 -3.74 21.15 9.09
N GLN A 185 -2.83 20.23 8.79
CA GLN A 185 -3.12 18.81 8.63
C GLN A 185 -3.56 18.16 9.94
N LYS A 186 -2.92 18.55 11.07
CA LYS A 186 -3.33 18.15 12.42
C LYS A 186 -4.78 18.52 12.70
N GLY A 187 -5.17 19.75 12.33
CA GLY A 187 -6.56 20.23 12.44
C GLY A 187 -7.55 19.37 11.65
N ILE A 188 -7.17 18.93 10.44
CA ILE A 188 -8.00 18.07 9.58
C ILE A 188 -8.20 16.68 10.23
N ILE A 189 -7.14 16.07 10.77
CA ILE A 189 -7.22 14.75 11.41
C ILE A 189 -8.01 14.78 12.72
N ILE A 190 -7.86 15.84 13.52
CA ILE A 190 -8.60 16.01 14.77
C ILE A 190 -10.08 16.31 14.50
N GLY A 191 -10.34 17.20 13.53
CA GLY A 191 -11.68 17.66 13.21
C GLY A 191 -12.29 18.60 14.26
N HIS A 192 -13.52 19.07 13.99
CA HIS A 192 -14.22 19.97 14.92
C HIS A 192 -14.44 19.30 16.28
N LYS A 193 -13.91 19.90 17.35
CA LYS A 193 -13.98 19.37 18.74
C LYS A 193 -13.54 17.90 18.87
N GLY A 194 -12.63 17.44 18.02
CA GLY A 194 -12.11 16.07 18.08
C GLY A 194 -13.00 14.99 17.41
N SER A 195 -14.10 15.41 16.76
CA SER A 195 -15.09 14.48 16.21
C SER A 195 -14.51 13.48 15.22
N ARG A 196 -13.59 13.94 14.34
CA ARG A 196 -12.96 13.07 13.35
C ARG A 196 -12.00 12.07 14.00
N LEU A 197 -11.16 12.50 14.95
CA LEU A 197 -10.24 11.61 15.65
C LEU A 197 -10.98 10.54 16.45
N ILE A 198 -12.14 10.88 17.04
CA ILE A 198 -13.02 9.93 17.71
C ILE A 198 -13.54 8.87 16.71
N ASP A 199 -13.94 9.29 15.51
CA ASP A 199 -14.43 8.39 14.47
C ASP A 199 -13.32 7.47 13.94
N VAL A 200 -12.13 8.03 13.67
CA VAL A 200 -10.92 7.26 13.33
C VAL A 200 -10.66 6.20 14.41
N GLY A 201 -10.65 6.59 15.68
CA GLY A 201 -10.43 5.67 16.80
C GLY A 201 -11.47 4.57 16.91
N LYS A 202 -12.75 4.86 16.63
CA LYS A 202 -13.82 3.85 16.66
C LYS A 202 -13.65 2.83 15.54
N ARG A 203 -13.39 3.29 14.30
CA ARG A 203 -13.24 2.41 13.13
C ARG A 203 -11.98 1.55 13.24
N SER A 204 -10.83 2.16 13.49
CA SER A 204 -9.58 1.44 13.68
C SER A 204 -9.70 0.38 14.79
N ARG A 205 -10.31 0.74 15.92
CA ARG A 205 -10.48 -0.21 17.03
C ARG A 205 -11.26 -1.44 16.62
N LEU A 206 -12.35 -1.29 15.85
CA LEU A 206 -13.16 -2.42 15.40
C LEU A 206 -12.35 -3.39 14.52
N GLU A 207 -11.57 -2.86 13.59
CA GLU A 207 -10.73 -3.68 12.73
C GLU A 207 -9.55 -4.30 13.49
N ILE A 208 -8.94 -3.58 14.43
CA ILE A 208 -7.88 -4.10 15.30
C ILE A 208 -8.45 -5.22 16.22
N GLU A 209 -9.65 -5.08 16.78
CA GLU A 209 -10.31 -6.13 17.57
C GLU A 209 -10.55 -7.40 16.74
N LYS A 210 -10.93 -7.28 15.47
CA LYS A 210 -11.04 -8.43 14.54
C LYS A 210 -9.68 -9.09 14.29
N LEU A 211 -8.64 -8.28 14.08
CA LEU A 211 -7.29 -8.75 13.81
C LEU A 211 -6.69 -9.51 15.00
N ILE A 212 -6.89 -8.99 16.22
CA ILE A 212 -6.28 -9.54 17.45
C ILE A 212 -7.17 -10.65 18.07
N GLY A 213 -8.48 -10.64 17.80
CA GLY A 213 -9.44 -11.60 18.31
C GLY A 213 -9.98 -11.29 19.72
N HIS A 214 -9.68 -10.13 20.29
CA HIS A 214 -10.20 -9.70 21.60
C HIS A 214 -10.34 -8.18 21.71
N LYS A 215 -10.85 -7.69 22.86
CA LYS A 215 -11.12 -6.27 23.08
C LYS A 215 -9.85 -5.42 23.17
N VAL A 216 -9.93 -4.19 22.66
CA VAL A 216 -8.81 -3.25 22.64
C VAL A 216 -9.24 -1.88 23.21
N PHE A 217 -8.41 -1.32 24.06
CA PHE A 217 -8.42 0.11 24.33
C PHE A 217 -7.44 0.80 23.37
N LEU A 218 -7.93 1.73 22.56
CA LEU A 218 -7.12 2.47 21.59
C LEU A 218 -7.04 3.95 21.98
N GLY A 219 -5.86 4.40 22.37
CA GLY A 219 -5.53 5.80 22.62
C GLY A 219 -4.78 6.42 21.45
N LEU A 220 -5.39 7.41 20.77
CA LEU A 220 -4.77 8.10 19.62
C LEU A 220 -4.31 9.50 20.01
N ARG A 221 -3.12 9.90 19.53
CA ARG A 221 -2.58 11.25 19.62
C ARG A 221 -2.13 11.73 18.24
N VAL A 222 -2.37 13.01 17.92
CA VAL A 222 -1.88 13.60 16.67
C VAL A 222 -0.72 14.53 17.00
N LYS A 223 0.42 14.27 16.38
CA LYS A 223 1.67 15.03 16.56
C LYS A 223 2.09 15.66 15.23
N VAL A 224 2.70 16.84 15.29
CA VAL A 224 3.33 17.47 14.13
C VAL A 224 4.81 17.11 14.13
N ALA A 225 5.29 16.60 13.00
CA ALA A 225 6.70 16.35 12.72
C ALA A 225 7.03 17.07 11.40
N SER A 226 7.49 18.32 11.50
CA SER A 226 7.75 19.15 10.33
C SER A 226 8.83 18.51 9.44
N GLU A 227 8.55 18.45 8.13
CA GLU A 227 9.47 17.94 7.09
C GLU A 227 10.05 16.54 7.38
N TRP A 228 9.33 15.69 8.13
CA TRP A 228 9.83 14.37 8.52
C TRP A 228 10.23 13.50 7.33
N GLN A 229 9.62 13.69 6.17
CA GLN A 229 9.96 12.99 4.94
C GLN A 229 11.35 13.33 4.37
N ARG A 230 11.99 14.40 4.87
CA ARG A 230 13.30 14.86 4.45
C ARG A 230 14.38 14.67 5.51
N ASP A 231 14.01 14.33 6.74
CA ASP A 231 14.91 14.13 7.88
C ASP A 231 15.22 12.63 8.08
N PRO A 232 16.49 12.20 7.85
CA PRO A 232 16.87 10.79 8.02
C PRO A 232 16.61 10.23 9.42
N LYS A 233 16.73 11.09 10.47
CA LYS A 233 16.51 10.66 11.86
C LYS A 233 15.04 10.46 12.16
N GLN A 234 14.18 11.32 11.60
CA GLN A 234 12.74 11.19 11.77
C GLN A 234 12.20 9.99 10.97
N LEU A 235 12.69 9.79 9.74
CA LEU A 235 12.34 8.60 8.95
C LEU A 235 12.65 7.31 9.72
N GLY A 236 13.84 7.15 10.26
CA GLY A 236 14.20 5.97 11.06
C GLY A 236 13.34 5.79 12.32
N LYS A 237 12.86 6.88 12.97
CA LYS A 237 11.93 6.81 14.11
C LYS A 237 10.52 6.43 13.71
N LEU A 238 10.11 6.72 12.49
CA LEU A 238 8.77 6.46 11.95
C LEU A 238 8.67 5.13 11.21
N GLY A 239 9.78 4.37 11.12
CA GLY A 239 9.80 3.03 10.53
C GLY A 239 10.09 2.98 9.03
N PHE A 240 10.68 4.08 8.47
CA PHE A 240 11.05 4.20 7.05
C PHE A 240 12.56 4.20 6.82
#